data_9fb147d75e7741c32fc0c18c2d8bc96f
#
_entry.id   9fb147d75e7741c32fc0c18c2d8bc96f
#
_cell.length_a   1.000
_cell.length_b   1.000
_cell.length_c   1.000
_cell.angle_alpha   90.00
_cell.angle_beta   90.00
_cell.angle_gamma   90.00
#
_symmetry.space_group_name_H-M   'P 1'
#
loop_
_entity.id
_entity.type
_entity.pdbx_description
1 polymer ?
#
loop_
_entity_poly.entity_id
_entity_poly.type
_entity_poly.pdbx_seq_one_letter_code
_entity_poly.pdbx_strand_id
1 'polypeptide(L)'
;NKVSESFRQKLLNDIYTLWSGATADQFGGTTYFPVAGAYDEDELLDLISHVEAAANGQQATIIGTKKALRKLKASIQNDGAKDDLYNMGYYGKFYGTPVVAAPQRHKVGSTEFVFDDDVITIIAGDDKPIKVVYEGSPIVLMGDPMNNADFTQEYLYGEKYGMGIVLAGGNAGVGRYEMNA
;
A
#
# COMPACT_ATOMS: atom_id res chain seq x y z
N ASN A 1 -0.07 -13.41 19.38
CA ASN A 1 -1.33 -14.16 19.31
C ASN A 1 -1.71 -14.38 17.84
N LYS A 2 -1.79 -15.66 17.40
CA LYS A 2 -2.05 -16.04 16.01
C LYS A 2 -3.36 -15.45 15.44
N VAL A 3 -4.40 -15.37 16.27
CA VAL A 3 -5.72 -14.81 15.86
C VAL A 3 -5.60 -13.32 15.52
N SER A 4 -4.94 -12.54 16.35
CA SER A 4 -4.72 -11.10 16.11
C SER A 4 -3.85 -10.87 14.87
N GLU A 5 -2.89 -11.74 14.61
CA GLU A 5 -2.03 -11.63 13.42
C GLU A 5 -2.78 -11.97 12.14
N SER A 6 -3.59 -13.03 12.14
CA SER A 6 -4.44 -13.39 11.01
C SER A 6 -5.45 -12.30 10.68
N PHE A 7 -6.03 -11.64 11.70
CA PHE A 7 -6.92 -10.50 11.50
C PHE A 7 -6.21 -9.32 10.85
N ARG A 8 -5.00 -8.98 11.32
CA ARG A 8 -4.18 -7.91 10.72
C ARG A 8 -3.78 -8.22 9.28
N GLN A 9 -3.47 -9.48 8.98
CA GLN A 9 -3.17 -9.90 7.60
C GLN A 9 -4.40 -9.76 6.70
N LYS A 10 -5.58 -10.17 7.18
CA LYS A 10 -6.84 -9.99 6.46
C LYS A 10 -7.13 -8.52 6.21
N LEU A 11 -7.06 -7.68 7.24
CA LEU A 11 -7.29 -6.24 7.12
C LEU A 11 -6.34 -5.60 6.10
N LEU A 12 -5.06 -5.95 6.12
CA LEU A 12 -4.07 -5.45 5.16
C LEU A 12 -4.41 -5.89 3.72
N ASN A 13 -4.81 -7.15 3.54
CA ASN A 13 -5.25 -7.64 2.24
C ASN A 13 -6.49 -6.91 1.73
N ASP A 14 -7.47 -6.68 2.59
CA ASP A 14 -8.69 -5.97 2.22
C ASP A 14 -8.42 -4.50 1.88
N ILE A 15 -7.52 -3.83 2.63
CA ILE A 15 -7.04 -2.48 2.33
C ILE A 15 -6.35 -2.45 0.96
N TYR A 16 -5.47 -3.41 0.67
CA TYR A 16 -4.79 -3.46 -0.61
C TYR A 16 -5.75 -3.76 -1.77
N THR A 17 -6.70 -4.67 -1.56
CA THR A 17 -7.74 -4.98 -2.56
C THR A 17 -8.59 -3.75 -2.89
N LEU A 18 -9.00 -2.99 -1.86
CA LEU A 18 -9.70 -1.72 -2.06
C LEU A 18 -8.85 -0.73 -2.87
N TRP A 19 -7.57 -0.60 -2.51
CA TRP A 19 -6.65 0.32 -3.16
C TRP A 19 -6.34 -0.08 -4.60
N SER A 20 -6.04 -1.35 -4.85
CA SER A 20 -5.71 -1.85 -6.19
C SER A 20 -6.91 -1.86 -7.16
N GLY A 21 -8.12 -2.00 -6.62
CA GLY A 21 -9.36 -1.93 -7.38
C GLY A 21 -9.92 -0.50 -7.56
N ALA A 22 -9.24 0.51 -7.00
CA ALA A 22 -9.72 1.88 -7.07
C ALA A 22 -9.57 2.46 -8.50
N THR A 23 -10.62 3.13 -8.94
CA THR A 23 -10.67 3.78 -10.26
C THR A 23 -10.55 5.31 -10.13
N ALA A 24 -10.31 5.98 -11.23
CA ALA A 24 -10.23 7.44 -11.30
C ALA A 24 -11.48 8.13 -10.71
N ASP A 25 -12.67 7.54 -10.91
CA ASP A 25 -13.93 8.07 -10.38
C ASP A 25 -13.96 8.09 -8.84
N GLN A 26 -13.38 7.07 -8.21
CA GLN A 26 -13.31 6.98 -6.75
C GLN A 26 -12.34 7.99 -6.14
N PHE A 27 -11.33 8.41 -6.90
CA PHE A 27 -10.37 9.43 -6.51
C PHE A 27 -10.75 10.85 -6.93
N GLY A 28 -11.91 11.05 -7.57
CA GLY A 28 -12.39 12.38 -7.96
C GLY A 28 -11.79 12.93 -9.25
N GLY A 29 -11.23 12.10 -10.12
CA GLY A 29 -10.87 12.38 -11.51
C GLY A 29 -9.64 13.26 -11.74
N THR A 30 -9.39 14.27 -10.91
CA THR A 30 -8.27 15.23 -11.08
C THR A 30 -7.10 14.99 -10.12
N THR A 31 -7.20 13.99 -9.27
CA THR A 31 -6.23 13.70 -8.20
C THR A 31 -5.60 12.32 -8.33
N TYR A 32 -6.03 11.53 -9.30
CA TYR A 32 -5.55 10.18 -9.56
C TYR A 32 -4.95 10.06 -10.96
N PHE A 33 -3.71 9.60 -11.02
CA PHE A 33 -2.93 9.50 -12.25
C PHE A 33 -2.42 8.06 -12.43
N PRO A 34 -3.15 7.20 -13.17
CA PRO A 34 -2.68 5.86 -13.49
C PRO A 34 -1.74 5.91 -14.71
N VAL A 35 -0.63 5.20 -14.61
CA VAL A 35 0.31 4.95 -15.69
C VAL A 35 0.56 3.45 -15.79
N ALA A 36 0.56 2.89 -16.98
CA ALA A 36 0.81 1.48 -17.23
C ALA A 36 1.74 1.30 -18.43
N GLY A 37 2.83 0.56 -18.25
CA GLY A 37 3.82 0.35 -19.30
C GLY A 37 5.14 -0.18 -18.77
N ALA A 38 6.11 -0.32 -19.66
CA ALA A 38 7.49 -0.60 -19.26
C ALA A 38 8.02 0.58 -18.45
N TYR A 39 8.94 0.30 -17.51
CA TYR A 39 9.53 1.37 -16.73
C TYR A 39 10.22 2.42 -17.60
N ASP A 40 9.81 3.65 -17.48
CA ASP A 40 10.44 4.83 -18.06
C ASP A 40 10.68 5.88 -16.96
N GLU A 41 11.88 6.45 -16.95
CA GLU A 41 12.31 7.41 -15.93
C GLU A 41 11.59 8.74 -16.06
N ASP A 42 11.47 9.24 -17.30
CA ASP A 42 10.85 10.54 -17.57
C ASP A 42 9.35 10.47 -17.27
N GLU A 43 8.69 9.38 -17.64
CA GLU A 43 7.28 9.14 -17.35
C GLU A 43 7.00 9.07 -15.83
N LEU A 44 7.93 8.47 -15.06
CA LEU A 44 7.83 8.45 -13.60
C LEU A 44 8.01 9.85 -13.00
N LEU A 45 8.95 10.65 -13.52
CA LEU A 45 9.14 12.04 -13.07
C LEU A 45 7.94 12.93 -13.40
N ASP A 46 7.34 12.75 -14.57
CA ASP A 46 6.10 13.44 -14.95
C ASP A 46 4.96 13.05 -14.02
N LEU A 47 4.82 11.76 -13.72
CA LEU A 47 3.81 11.27 -12.78
C LEU A 47 3.99 11.87 -11.38
N ILE A 48 5.23 11.93 -10.87
CA ILE A 48 5.53 12.57 -9.58
C ILE A 48 5.11 14.04 -9.62
N SER A 49 5.44 14.75 -10.71
CA SER A 49 5.11 16.18 -10.89
C SER A 49 3.59 16.41 -10.90
N HIS A 50 2.82 15.55 -11.57
CA HIS A 50 1.36 15.60 -11.57
C HIS A 50 0.77 15.37 -10.19
N VAL A 51 1.30 14.40 -9.45
CA VAL A 51 0.86 14.06 -8.08
C VAL A 51 1.15 15.22 -7.11
N GLU A 52 2.33 15.83 -7.19
CA GLU A 52 2.71 16.99 -6.38
C GLU A 52 1.88 18.24 -6.73
N ALA A 53 1.61 18.46 -8.01
CA ALA A 53 0.76 19.56 -8.45
C ALA A 53 -0.68 19.42 -7.93
N ALA A 54 -1.24 18.21 -7.96
CA ALA A 54 -2.57 17.92 -7.39
C ALA A 54 -2.61 18.11 -5.88
N ALA A 55 -1.49 17.96 -5.19
CA ALA A 55 -1.32 18.20 -3.75
C ALA A 55 -0.84 19.63 -3.42
N ASN A 56 -1.03 20.60 -4.32
CA ASN A 56 -0.59 21.99 -4.14
C ASN A 56 0.92 22.15 -3.85
N GLY A 57 1.76 21.35 -4.48
CA GLY A 57 3.20 21.40 -4.34
C GLY A 57 3.75 20.69 -3.09
N GLN A 58 2.94 19.91 -2.41
CA GLN A 58 3.44 19.05 -1.33
C GLN A 58 4.28 17.92 -1.88
N GLN A 59 5.37 17.60 -1.18
CA GLN A 59 6.31 16.56 -1.61
C GLN A 59 5.64 15.19 -1.67
N ALA A 60 5.81 14.50 -2.79
CA ALA A 60 5.34 13.13 -2.96
C ALA A 60 6.22 12.12 -2.21
N THR A 61 5.66 10.95 -1.96
CA THR A 61 6.36 9.76 -1.44
C THR A 61 6.05 8.57 -2.35
N ILE A 62 7.09 7.88 -2.77
CA ILE A 62 6.99 6.66 -3.58
C ILE A 62 6.90 5.46 -2.63
N ILE A 63 5.88 4.62 -2.82
CA ILE A 63 5.62 3.42 -2.00
C ILE A 63 5.52 2.21 -2.91
N GLY A 64 6.21 1.13 -2.56
CA GLY A 64 6.14 -0.12 -3.31
C GLY A 64 6.78 -1.28 -2.55
N THR A 65 6.68 -2.48 -3.08
CA THR A 65 7.45 -3.62 -2.56
C THR A 65 8.94 -3.44 -2.89
N LYS A 66 9.83 -4.09 -2.15
CA LYS A 66 11.27 -4.06 -2.47
C LYS A 66 11.55 -4.49 -3.91
N LYS A 67 10.78 -5.45 -4.43
CA LYS A 67 10.94 -5.95 -5.80
C LYS A 67 10.48 -4.92 -6.84
N ALA A 68 9.35 -4.24 -6.60
CA ALA A 68 8.89 -3.14 -7.44
C ALA A 68 9.89 -1.97 -7.42
N LEU A 69 10.32 -1.54 -6.23
CA LEU A 69 11.25 -0.43 -6.06
C LEU A 69 12.64 -0.71 -6.65
N ARG A 70 13.08 -1.97 -6.71
CA ARG A 70 14.34 -2.36 -7.37
C ARG A 70 14.30 -2.14 -8.87
N LYS A 71 13.13 -2.09 -9.50
CA LYS A 71 12.98 -1.79 -10.93
C LYS A 71 13.24 -0.33 -11.25
N LEU A 72 13.14 0.57 -10.25
CA LEU A 72 13.50 1.97 -10.41
C LEU A 72 14.97 2.09 -10.81
N LYS A 73 15.23 2.85 -11.85
CA LYS A 73 16.58 3.17 -12.33
C LYS A 73 16.66 4.67 -12.53
N ALA A 74 17.63 5.30 -11.90
CA ALA A 74 17.97 6.69 -12.13
C ALA A 74 19.17 6.79 -13.08
N SER A 75 19.08 7.61 -14.10
CA SER A 75 20.19 7.86 -15.05
C SER A 75 21.34 8.56 -14.37
N ILE A 76 21.04 9.42 -13.39
CA ILE A 76 22.04 10.12 -12.57
C ILE A 76 22.11 9.46 -11.19
N GLN A 77 23.25 8.88 -10.86
CA GLN A 77 23.49 8.22 -9.58
C GLN A 77 24.72 8.84 -8.90
N ASN A 78 24.58 9.10 -7.61
CA ASN A 78 25.70 9.43 -6.73
C ASN A 78 26.15 8.19 -5.94
N ASP A 79 27.27 8.28 -5.24
CA ASP A 79 27.80 7.15 -4.47
C ASP A 79 26.87 6.74 -3.33
N GLY A 80 26.18 7.70 -2.69
CA GLY A 80 25.17 7.41 -1.67
C GLY A 80 23.97 6.60 -2.20
N ALA A 81 23.54 6.85 -3.44
CA ALA A 81 22.49 6.07 -4.08
C ALA A 81 22.91 4.61 -4.35
N LYS A 82 24.18 4.40 -4.67
CA LYS A 82 24.75 3.05 -4.82
C LYS A 82 24.83 2.31 -3.48
N ASP A 83 25.20 3.02 -2.42
CA ASP A 83 25.21 2.46 -1.05
C ASP A 83 23.82 2.08 -0.59
N ASP A 84 22.80 2.91 -0.85
CA ASP A 84 21.40 2.59 -0.57
C ASP A 84 20.95 1.34 -1.32
N LEU A 85 21.27 1.25 -2.61
CA LEU A 85 20.93 0.08 -3.42
C LEU A 85 21.59 -1.20 -2.90
N TYR A 86 22.83 -1.11 -2.44
CA TYR A 86 23.56 -2.23 -1.86
C TYR A 86 22.97 -2.65 -0.50
N ASN A 87 22.69 -1.69 0.38
CA ASN A 87 22.27 -1.94 1.75
C ASN A 87 20.78 -2.29 1.87
N MET A 88 19.91 -1.58 1.14
CA MET A 88 18.45 -1.72 1.23
C MET A 88 17.83 -2.50 0.06
N GLY A 89 18.53 -2.57 -1.09
CA GLY A 89 18.05 -3.17 -2.31
C GLY A 89 17.17 -2.26 -3.18
N TYR A 90 17.03 -0.99 -2.80
CA TYR A 90 16.32 0.07 -3.53
C TYR A 90 16.87 1.45 -3.13
N TYR A 91 16.54 2.49 -3.89
CA TYR A 91 16.95 3.86 -3.55
C TYR A 91 16.13 4.40 -2.39
N GLY A 92 16.76 5.00 -1.39
CA GLY A 92 16.08 5.71 -0.29
C GLY A 92 15.40 7.00 -0.76
N LYS A 93 15.92 7.61 -1.84
CA LYS A 93 15.34 8.77 -2.52
C LYS A 93 15.49 8.62 -4.02
N PHE A 94 14.48 9.05 -4.76
CA PHE A 94 14.48 9.11 -6.21
C PHE A 94 14.29 10.57 -6.64
N TYR A 95 15.35 11.19 -7.17
CA TYR A 95 15.39 12.62 -7.51
C TYR A 95 14.83 13.55 -6.43
N GLY A 96 15.18 13.30 -5.17
CA GLY A 96 14.71 14.08 -4.02
C GLY A 96 13.40 13.55 -3.39
N THR A 97 12.61 12.77 -4.11
CA THR A 97 11.38 12.17 -3.63
C THR A 97 11.68 10.97 -2.70
N PRO A 98 11.17 10.94 -1.47
CA PRO A 98 11.34 9.81 -0.57
C PRO A 98 10.78 8.51 -1.14
N VAL A 99 11.49 7.41 -0.92
CA VAL A 99 11.07 6.07 -1.33
C VAL A 99 10.92 5.18 -0.10
N VAL A 100 9.76 4.57 0.05
CA VAL A 100 9.40 3.74 1.21
C VAL A 100 9.01 2.33 0.74
N ALA A 101 9.69 1.33 1.30
CA ALA A 101 9.33 -0.05 1.01
C ALA A 101 8.17 -0.53 1.90
N ALA A 102 7.10 -0.96 1.27
CA ALA A 102 6.04 -1.69 1.94
C ALA A 102 6.50 -3.13 2.25
N PRO A 103 6.45 -3.59 3.51
CA PRO A 103 6.84 -4.95 3.85
C PRO A 103 5.83 -5.94 3.26
N GLN A 104 6.32 -6.86 2.42
CA GLN A 104 5.51 -7.91 1.82
C GLN A 104 4.98 -8.87 2.88
N ARG A 105 3.75 -9.34 2.71
CA ARG A 105 3.10 -10.34 3.56
C ARG A 105 2.36 -11.38 2.70
N HIS A 106 2.12 -12.55 3.28
CA HIS A 106 1.28 -13.56 2.64
C HIS A 106 -0.20 -13.30 2.95
N LYS A 107 -1.08 -13.66 2.02
CA LYS A 107 -2.52 -13.73 2.26
C LYS A 107 -2.81 -14.83 3.31
N VAL A 108 -3.89 -14.67 4.05
CA VAL A 108 -4.26 -15.65 5.09
C VAL A 108 -4.47 -17.03 4.46
N GLY A 109 -3.78 -18.04 4.98
CA GLY A 109 -3.91 -19.43 4.51
C GLY A 109 -3.27 -19.72 3.14
N SER A 110 -2.46 -18.82 2.60
CA SER A 110 -1.82 -18.96 1.30
C SER A 110 -0.34 -18.51 1.36
N THR A 111 0.45 -18.93 0.38
CA THR A 111 1.80 -18.42 0.12
C THR A 111 1.81 -17.26 -0.88
N GLU A 112 0.64 -16.83 -1.36
CA GLU A 112 0.52 -15.69 -2.25
C GLU A 112 0.81 -14.39 -1.51
N PHE A 113 1.44 -13.46 -2.20
CA PHE A 113 1.71 -12.13 -1.66
C PHE A 113 0.48 -11.23 -1.68
N VAL A 114 0.40 -10.33 -0.69
CA VAL A 114 -0.67 -9.32 -0.60
C VAL A 114 -0.43 -8.21 -1.62
N PHE A 115 0.81 -7.70 -1.71
CA PHE A 115 1.14 -6.59 -2.61
C PHE A 115 1.69 -7.09 -3.95
N ASP A 116 1.31 -6.43 -5.02
CA ASP A 116 1.88 -6.68 -6.34
C ASP A 116 3.32 -6.15 -6.43
N ASP A 117 4.20 -6.96 -6.99
CA ASP A 117 5.62 -6.65 -7.12
C ASP A 117 5.96 -5.77 -8.35
N ASP A 118 4.94 -5.42 -9.12
CA ASP A 118 5.08 -4.67 -10.37
C ASP A 118 4.39 -3.29 -10.30
N VAL A 119 3.80 -2.96 -9.15
CA VAL A 119 3.07 -1.72 -8.93
C VAL A 119 3.80 -0.84 -7.94
N ILE A 120 3.93 0.44 -8.30
CA ILE A 120 4.40 1.51 -7.44
C ILE A 120 3.26 2.49 -7.23
N THR A 121 3.08 2.94 -6.00
CA THR A 121 2.12 3.97 -5.64
C THR A 121 2.86 5.23 -5.22
N ILE A 122 2.41 6.37 -5.72
CA ILE A 122 2.95 7.69 -5.38
C ILE A 122 1.84 8.47 -4.69
N ILE A 123 2.12 9.00 -3.51
CA ILE A 123 1.13 9.75 -2.73
C ILE A 123 1.76 11.07 -2.31
N ALA A 124 1.05 12.17 -2.53
CA ALA A 124 1.37 13.48 -1.98
C ALA A 124 0.17 14.04 -1.23
N GLY A 125 0.43 14.83 -0.21
CA GLY A 125 -0.58 15.47 0.62
C GLY A 125 -0.61 14.95 2.06
N ASP A 126 -1.29 15.71 2.91
CA ASP A 126 -1.39 15.42 4.35
C ASP A 126 -2.53 14.44 4.67
N ASP A 127 -3.43 14.19 3.73
CA ASP A 127 -4.57 13.31 3.97
C ASP A 127 -4.21 11.84 3.71
N LYS A 128 -4.72 10.99 4.59
CA LYS A 128 -4.61 9.53 4.44
C LYS A 128 -5.82 9.06 3.63
N PRO A 129 -5.64 8.66 2.36
CA PRO A 129 -6.76 8.39 1.46
C PRO A 129 -7.61 7.20 1.90
N ILE A 130 -7.03 6.23 2.58
CA ILE A 130 -7.78 5.07 3.07
C ILE A 130 -8.24 5.33 4.49
N LYS A 131 -9.56 5.30 4.69
CA LYS A 131 -10.19 5.39 6.01
C LYS A 131 -10.75 4.02 6.38
N VAL A 132 -10.41 3.57 7.59
CA VAL A 132 -10.96 2.35 8.19
C VAL A 132 -11.79 2.76 9.40
N VAL A 133 -13.04 2.33 9.43
CA VAL A 133 -13.98 2.64 10.52
C VAL A 133 -14.40 1.32 11.15
N TYR A 134 -14.30 1.25 12.46
CA TYR A 134 -14.75 0.11 13.25
C TYR A 134 -16.11 0.39 13.84
N GLU A 135 -17.02 -0.59 13.78
CA GLU A 135 -18.36 -0.50 14.34
C GLU A 135 -18.53 -1.45 15.53
N GLY A 136 -18.81 -0.87 16.68
CA GLY A 136 -19.00 -1.62 17.92
C GLY A 136 -17.68 -2.06 18.58
N SER A 137 -17.80 -2.99 19.50
CA SER A 137 -16.67 -3.63 20.20
C SER A 137 -16.35 -4.99 19.59
N PRO A 138 -15.09 -5.42 19.60
CA PRO A 138 -14.76 -6.78 19.20
C PRO A 138 -15.53 -7.81 20.02
N ILE A 139 -16.02 -8.84 19.36
CA ILE A 139 -16.73 -9.95 20.00
C ILE A 139 -15.73 -11.10 20.15
N VAL A 140 -15.57 -11.59 21.37
CA VAL A 140 -14.79 -12.79 21.66
C VAL A 140 -15.75 -13.81 22.27
N LEU A 141 -15.98 -14.91 21.55
CA LEU A 141 -16.74 -16.02 22.06
C LEU A 141 -15.77 -17.15 22.40
N MET A 142 -15.98 -17.74 23.56
CA MET A 142 -15.25 -18.94 24.02
C MET A 142 -16.21 -20.12 23.97
N GLY A 143 -15.82 -21.17 23.28
CA GLY A 143 -16.52 -22.46 23.32
C GLY A 143 -16.30 -23.15 24.68
N ASP A 144 -17.25 -23.99 25.05
CA ASP A 144 -17.09 -24.83 26.23
C ASP A 144 -16.20 -26.04 25.89
N PRO A 145 -15.05 -26.22 26.57
CA PRO A 145 -14.14 -27.35 26.30
C PRO A 145 -14.80 -28.71 26.55
N MET A 146 -15.84 -28.77 27.36
CA MET A 146 -16.56 -29.99 27.67
C MET A 146 -17.43 -30.50 26.49
N ASN A 147 -17.74 -29.65 25.52
CA ASN A 147 -18.48 -30.00 24.33
C ASN A 147 -17.63 -30.64 23.23
N ASN A 148 -16.31 -30.54 23.34
CA ASN A 148 -15.39 -31.11 22.37
C ASN A 148 -14.81 -32.45 22.89
N ALA A 149 -14.82 -33.47 22.05
CA ALA A 149 -14.34 -34.80 22.41
C ALA A 149 -12.87 -34.88 22.80
N ASP A 150 -12.08 -33.88 22.37
CA ASP A 150 -10.64 -33.76 22.62
C ASP A 150 -10.29 -32.69 23.68
N PHE A 151 -11.31 -32.17 24.40
CA PHE A 151 -11.18 -31.10 25.38
C PHE A 151 -10.53 -29.81 24.85
N THR A 152 -10.54 -29.60 23.54
CA THR A 152 -10.07 -28.33 22.94
C THR A 152 -11.07 -27.22 23.18
N GLN A 153 -10.56 -26.00 23.43
CA GLN A 153 -11.38 -24.81 23.56
C GLN A 153 -11.32 -23.99 22.28
N GLU A 154 -12.46 -23.74 21.70
CA GLU A 154 -12.58 -22.87 20.53
C GLU A 154 -12.73 -21.41 20.94
N TYR A 155 -12.07 -20.54 20.20
CA TYR A 155 -12.18 -19.10 20.34
C TYR A 155 -12.63 -18.50 19.00
N LEU A 156 -13.76 -17.83 19.02
CA LEU A 156 -14.23 -17.05 17.87
C LEU A 156 -13.98 -15.57 18.17
N TYR A 157 -13.21 -14.93 17.30
CA TYR A 157 -13.02 -13.49 17.31
C TYR A 157 -13.75 -12.87 16.13
N GLY A 158 -14.59 -11.88 16.40
CA GLY A 158 -15.32 -11.13 15.38
C GLY A 158 -15.18 -9.64 15.60
N GLU A 159 -14.94 -8.90 14.52
CA GLU A 159 -14.90 -7.45 14.51
C GLU A 159 -15.56 -6.95 13.22
N LYS A 160 -16.38 -5.91 13.34
CA LYS A 160 -17.05 -5.30 12.20
C LYS A 160 -16.32 -4.01 11.82
N TYR A 161 -15.89 -3.91 10.58
CA TYR A 161 -15.24 -2.72 10.04
C TYR A 161 -15.73 -2.41 8.64
N GLY A 162 -15.67 -1.15 8.29
CA GLY A 162 -15.88 -0.64 6.94
C GLY A 162 -14.64 0.07 6.45
N MET A 163 -14.42 0.07 5.15
CA MET A 163 -13.29 0.77 4.52
C MET A 163 -13.78 1.58 3.34
N GLY A 164 -13.14 2.72 3.14
CA GLY A 164 -13.41 3.57 2.00
C GLY A 164 -12.20 4.43 1.62
N ILE A 165 -12.15 4.85 0.36
CA ILE A 165 -11.20 5.83 -0.12
C ILE A 165 -11.88 7.19 -0.02
N VAL A 166 -11.26 8.11 0.73
CA VAL A 166 -11.74 9.47 0.93
C VAL A 166 -10.56 10.41 0.70
N LEU A 167 -10.64 11.21 -0.35
CA LEU A 167 -9.72 12.31 -0.60
C LEU A 167 -10.41 13.61 -0.19
N ALA A 168 -9.89 14.26 0.84
CA ALA A 168 -10.46 15.50 1.33
C ALA A 168 -9.96 16.68 0.49
N GLY A 169 -10.89 17.30 -0.26
CA GLY A 169 -10.80 18.70 -0.64
C GLY A 169 -9.64 19.15 -1.53
N GLY A 170 -9.08 18.31 -2.40
CA GLY A 170 -8.18 18.78 -3.45
C GLY A 170 -6.72 19.04 -3.02
N ASN A 171 -6.31 18.61 -1.85
CA ASN A 171 -4.93 18.72 -1.37
C ASN A 171 -4.21 17.37 -1.29
N ALA A 172 -4.63 16.39 -2.07
CA ALA A 172 -4.00 15.10 -2.14
C ALA A 172 -3.87 14.65 -3.59
N GLY A 173 -2.72 14.12 -3.97
CA GLY A 173 -2.44 13.52 -5.26
C GLY A 173 -2.09 12.04 -5.09
N VAL A 174 -2.57 11.21 -6.00
CA VAL A 174 -2.28 9.79 -6.03
C VAL A 174 -1.86 9.38 -7.44
N GLY A 175 -0.69 8.79 -7.54
CA GLY A 175 -0.19 8.17 -8.76
C GLY A 175 -0.07 6.66 -8.60
N ARG A 176 -0.36 5.94 -9.66
CA ARG A 176 -0.14 4.50 -9.72
C ARG A 176 0.62 4.17 -10.99
N TYR A 177 1.78 3.57 -10.84
CA TYR A 177 2.61 3.12 -11.95
C TYR A 177 2.64 1.59 -11.98
N GLU A 178 2.11 1.01 -13.05
CA GLU A 178 2.10 -0.45 -13.29
C GLU A 178 3.18 -0.80 -14.32
N MET A 179 4.26 -1.44 -13.89
CA MET A 179 5.49 -1.64 -14.67
C MET A 179 5.49 -2.88 -15.59
N ASN A 180 4.39 -3.63 -15.69
CA ASN A 180 4.28 -4.86 -16.48
C ASN A 180 3.00 -4.93 -17.33
N ALA A 181 2.51 -3.81 -17.76
CA ALA A 181 1.38 -3.78 -18.67
C ALA A 181 1.82 -4.00 -20.13
#